data_afc85ddcfe99fbe71bb95e68931b19ad
#
_entry.id   afc85ddcfe99fbe71bb95e68931b19ad
#
_cell.length_a   1.000
_cell.length_b   1.000
_cell.length_c   1.000
_cell.angle_alpha   90.00
_cell.angle_beta   90.00
_cell.angle_gamma   90.00
#
_symmetry.space_group_name_H-M   'P 1'
#
loop_
_entity.id
_entity.type
_entity.pdbx_description
1 polymer ?
#
loop_
_entity_poly.entity_id
_entity_poly.type
_entity_poly.pdbx_seq_one_letter_code
_entity_poly.pdbx_strand_id
1 'polypeptide(L)'
;MKIAVNTRLLLKDRLEGIGIFSRETLSRITKAHPEHQFYFLFDRPYDESFVFSGNVTPLVAHPQARHPYLWYLFFEYGIPLKIKQIKPDIFVSTDGWIPTRLSIPTVNVIHDLNFLHHPEFVPPVVRRYYDRFFPKFARNATRLATVSQFSCDDIQESYQVPADRIDVVYNGANSAYKPYTEEQKSLIKQQYTDGCDYFLFVGLIHKRKNLDNIFKAFDLFKDRTNSSMKLTVVGDKHWWAGEIEDTYMAMRHREDVVMLGRQQIDTLSALTASATALVYASLFEGFGQPIVDAFNAHTPVITSDISSMPEIAGDAALLVNPYHPEEIAEAMFQLYDNPELCNQLIDKGIARKDLFTWDRSSDLLWQTIEKVLP
;
A
#
# COMPACT_ATOMS: atom_id res chain seq x y z
N MET A 1 23.55 18.95 -6.59
CA MET A 1 22.59 19.08 -7.71
C MET A 1 21.24 19.53 -7.21
N LYS A 2 20.39 20.01 -8.11
CA LYS A 2 19.00 20.40 -7.82
C LYS A 2 18.04 19.30 -8.27
N ILE A 3 17.26 18.76 -7.34
CA ILE A 3 16.31 17.67 -7.57
C ILE A 3 14.90 18.20 -7.30
N ALA A 4 14.07 18.29 -8.32
CA ALA A 4 12.66 18.64 -8.14
C ALA A 4 11.83 17.36 -7.90
N VAL A 5 10.97 17.39 -6.90
CA VAL A 5 10.19 16.21 -6.46
C VAL A 5 8.71 16.55 -6.42
N ASN A 6 7.89 15.74 -7.06
CA ASN A 6 6.44 15.81 -6.91
C ASN A 6 6.03 15.23 -5.55
N THR A 7 5.47 16.09 -4.71
CA THR A 7 5.08 15.76 -3.32
C THR A 7 3.60 16.04 -3.04
N ARG A 8 2.76 16.06 -4.07
CA ARG A 8 1.32 16.41 -3.94
C ARG A 8 0.53 15.47 -3.01
N LEU A 9 1.02 14.23 -2.77
CA LEU A 9 0.39 13.26 -1.88
C LEU A 9 0.92 13.28 -0.45
N LEU A 10 1.84 14.16 -0.10
CA LEU A 10 2.20 14.45 1.29
C LEU A 10 1.12 15.35 1.90
N LEU A 11 0.07 14.72 2.41
CA LEU A 11 -1.09 15.38 2.99
C LEU A 11 -1.11 15.12 4.50
N LYS A 12 -1.10 16.19 5.30
CA LYS A 12 -1.25 16.08 6.75
C LYS A 12 -2.55 15.37 7.08
N ASP A 13 -2.52 14.48 8.05
CA ASP A 13 -3.67 13.71 8.56
C ASP A 13 -4.33 12.76 7.54
N ARG A 14 -3.78 12.67 6.32
CA ARG A 14 -4.31 11.80 5.27
C ARG A 14 -3.20 11.14 4.42
N LEU A 15 -2.19 10.59 5.08
CA LEU A 15 -1.19 9.78 4.40
C LEU A 15 -1.77 8.38 4.15
N GLU A 16 -1.92 8.04 2.88
CA GLU A 16 -2.27 6.72 2.38
C GLU A 16 -1.04 6.06 1.73
N GLY A 17 -1.10 4.82 1.29
CA GLY A 17 0.04 4.01 0.85
C GLY A 17 1.11 4.76 0.06
N ILE A 18 0.74 5.44 -1.05
CA ILE A 18 1.70 6.22 -1.88
C ILE A 18 2.28 7.42 -1.09
N GLY A 19 1.46 8.09 -0.28
CA GLY A 19 1.93 9.18 0.58
C GLY A 19 2.89 8.69 1.67
N ILE A 20 2.67 7.51 2.23
CA ILE A 20 3.58 6.86 3.19
C ILE A 20 4.90 6.53 2.50
N PHE A 21 4.87 5.89 1.32
CA PHE A 21 6.07 5.63 0.53
C PHE A 21 6.88 6.91 0.29
N SER A 22 6.21 7.97 -0.17
CA SER A 22 6.85 9.27 -0.43
C SER A 22 7.48 9.84 0.83
N ARG A 23 6.76 9.84 1.96
CA ARG A 23 7.28 10.34 3.25
C ARG A 23 8.50 9.55 3.71
N GLU A 24 8.37 8.23 3.75
CA GLU A 24 9.41 7.35 4.31
C GLU A 24 10.69 7.39 3.48
N THR A 25 10.58 7.35 2.15
CA THR A 25 11.74 7.39 1.27
C THR A 25 12.37 8.78 1.21
N LEU A 26 11.58 9.83 0.98
CA LEU A 26 12.11 11.18 0.81
C LEU A 26 12.69 11.74 2.11
N SER A 27 12.11 11.41 3.28
CA SER A 27 12.67 11.85 4.56
C SER A 27 14.08 11.27 4.84
N ARG A 28 14.34 10.06 4.39
CA ARG A 28 15.65 9.41 4.50
C ARG A 28 16.62 9.93 3.45
N ILE A 29 16.20 9.96 2.20
CA ILE A 29 17.03 10.42 1.07
C ILE A 29 17.52 11.85 1.32
N THR A 30 16.64 12.78 1.70
CA THR A 30 17.04 14.18 1.91
C THR A 30 18.03 14.37 3.08
N LYS A 31 17.94 13.54 4.11
CA LYS A 31 18.88 13.55 5.24
C LYS A 31 20.21 12.88 4.90
N ALA A 32 20.17 11.78 4.12
CA ALA A 32 21.37 11.04 3.73
C ALA A 32 22.22 11.80 2.69
N HIS A 33 21.60 12.69 1.91
CA HIS A 33 22.26 13.40 0.82
C HIS A 33 22.18 14.94 0.99
N PRO A 34 22.82 15.50 2.04
CA PRO A 34 22.77 16.93 2.33
C PRO A 34 23.47 17.80 1.27
N GLU A 35 24.33 17.24 0.42
CA GLU A 35 25.03 17.90 -0.68
C GLU A 35 24.12 18.24 -1.87
N HIS A 36 22.88 17.69 -1.90
CA HIS A 36 21.91 17.97 -2.92
C HIS A 36 20.82 18.91 -2.41
N GLN A 37 20.27 19.73 -3.31
CA GLN A 37 19.15 20.64 -3.02
C GLN A 37 17.85 20.02 -3.56
N PHE A 38 16.91 19.77 -2.69
CA PHE A 38 15.59 19.20 -3.04
C PHE A 38 14.53 20.30 -3.09
N TYR A 39 13.74 20.33 -4.17
CA TYR A 39 12.60 21.22 -4.34
C TYR A 39 11.32 20.41 -4.33
N PHE A 40 10.58 20.45 -3.23
CA PHE A 40 9.33 19.72 -3.07
C PHE A 40 8.17 20.50 -3.65
N LEU A 41 7.51 19.94 -4.67
CA LEU A 41 6.44 20.58 -5.42
C LEU A 41 5.08 20.06 -4.92
N PHE A 42 4.40 20.89 -4.12
CA PHE A 42 3.05 20.63 -3.61
C PHE A 42 2.00 21.26 -4.53
N ASP A 43 0.80 20.66 -4.59
CA ASP A 43 -0.34 21.25 -5.33
C ASP A 43 -1.22 22.19 -4.49
N ARG A 44 -0.86 22.36 -3.21
CA ARG A 44 -1.58 23.13 -2.18
C ARG A 44 -0.63 23.57 -1.07
N PRO A 45 -1.09 24.44 -0.12
CA PRO A 45 -0.32 24.71 1.09
C PRO A 45 0.11 23.41 1.76
N TYR A 46 1.36 23.33 2.14
CA TYR A 46 1.99 22.18 2.76
C TYR A 46 2.07 22.33 4.29
N ASP A 47 2.30 21.23 4.98
CA ASP A 47 2.65 21.24 6.39
C ASP A 47 4.16 21.20 6.55
N GLU A 48 4.70 21.97 7.50
CA GLU A 48 6.16 22.06 7.77
C GLU A 48 6.78 20.73 8.17
N SER A 49 5.99 19.78 8.69
CA SER A 49 6.47 18.43 9.01
C SER A 49 6.94 17.63 7.78
N PHE A 50 6.63 18.09 6.57
CA PHE A 50 7.12 17.52 5.31
C PHE A 50 8.40 18.19 4.79
N VAL A 51 8.93 19.18 5.49
CA VAL A 51 10.27 19.75 5.23
C VAL A 51 11.28 19.00 6.10
N PHE A 52 11.75 17.87 5.59
CA PHE A 52 12.46 16.85 6.40
C PHE A 52 13.89 17.24 6.82
N SER A 53 14.51 18.19 6.12
CA SER A 53 15.92 18.61 6.33
C SER A 53 16.19 19.99 5.72
N GLY A 54 17.31 20.63 6.11
CA GLY A 54 17.64 21.99 5.70
C GLY A 54 17.94 22.19 4.19
N ASN A 55 18.14 21.10 3.46
CA ASN A 55 18.34 21.10 2.01
C ASN A 55 17.04 20.92 1.20
N VAL A 56 15.87 20.94 1.87
CA VAL A 56 14.55 20.89 1.22
C VAL A 56 13.95 22.27 1.12
N THR A 57 13.56 22.68 -0.08
CA THR A 57 12.81 23.91 -0.35
C THR A 57 11.41 23.56 -0.82
N PRO A 58 10.38 23.80 -0.02
CA PRO A 58 8.99 23.53 -0.40
C PRO A 58 8.46 24.64 -1.32
N LEU A 59 7.72 24.25 -2.37
CA LEU A 59 7.11 25.18 -3.33
C LEU A 59 5.70 24.72 -3.67
N VAL A 60 4.78 25.66 -3.81
CA VAL A 60 3.42 25.38 -4.30
C VAL A 60 3.34 25.62 -5.80
N ALA A 61 2.88 24.62 -6.54
CA ALA A 61 2.55 24.68 -7.96
C ALA A 61 1.02 24.66 -8.14
N HIS A 62 0.51 25.41 -9.09
CA HIS A 62 -0.92 25.50 -9.37
C HIS A 62 -1.26 24.95 -10.75
N PRO A 63 -2.53 24.51 -10.98
CA PRO A 63 -3.67 24.47 -10.05
C PRO A 63 -3.61 23.29 -9.09
N GLN A 64 -4.47 23.28 -8.05
CA GLN A 64 -4.60 22.13 -7.16
C GLN A 64 -5.13 20.89 -7.93
N ALA A 65 -4.44 19.77 -7.82
CA ALA A 65 -4.69 18.53 -8.58
C ALA A 65 -5.76 17.64 -7.95
N ARG A 66 -7.04 18.08 -7.95
CA ARG A 66 -8.17 17.36 -7.33
C ARG A 66 -9.05 16.58 -8.29
N HIS A 67 -8.96 16.81 -9.61
CA HIS A 67 -9.83 16.23 -10.63
C HIS A 67 -9.01 15.97 -11.90
N PRO A 68 -9.32 15.00 -12.76
CA PRO A 68 -8.55 14.67 -13.96
C PRO A 68 -8.17 15.86 -14.86
N TYR A 69 -9.07 16.84 -15.04
CA TYR A 69 -8.75 18.07 -15.79
C TYR A 69 -7.71 18.92 -15.07
N LEU A 70 -7.79 19.02 -13.75
CA LEU A 70 -6.81 19.76 -12.93
C LEU A 70 -5.49 18.98 -12.82
N TRP A 71 -5.51 17.64 -12.85
CA TRP A 71 -4.29 16.83 -12.95
C TRP A 71 -3.55 17.16 -14.24
N TYR A 72 -4.28 17.20 -15.38
CA TYR A 72 -3.69 17.57 -16.66
C TYR A 72 -3.05 18.96 -16.60
N LEU A 73 -3.76 19.97 -16.11
CA LEU A 73 -3.23 21.33 -15.99
C LEU A 73 -2.04 21.41 -15.02
N PHE A 74 -2.09 20.72 -13.90
CA PHE A 74 -1.01 20.68 -12.92
C PHE A 74 0.27 20.07 -13.52
N PHE A 75 0.16 18.89 -14.14
CA PHE A 75 1.32 18.18 -14.69
C PHE A 75 1.83 18.79 -16.01
N GLU A 76 0.95 19.23 -16.90
CA GLU A 76 1.39 19.75 -18.21
C GLU A 76 1.76 21.24 -18.20
N TYR A 77 1.35 21.99 -17.18
CA TYR A 77 1.65 23.44 -17.08
C TYR A 77 2.22 23.84 -15.71
N GLY A 78 1.60 23.47 -14.61
CA GLY A 78 2.02 23.87 -13.26
C GLY A 78 3.43 23.40 -12.92
N ILE A 79 3.70 22.10 -13.05
CA ILE A 79 5.03 21.52 -12.83
C ILE A 79 6.07 22.08 -13.81
N PRO A 80 5.84 22.11 -15.15
CA PRO A 80 6.81 22.68 -16.09
C PRO A 80 7.16 24.17 -15.83
N LEU A 81 6.21 24.98 -15.38
CA LEU A 81 6.50 26.38 -14.99
C LEU A 81 7.47 26.41 -13.79
N LYS A 82 7.29 25.56 -12.78
CA LYS A 82 8.22 25.47 -11.65
C LYS A 82 9.59 24.93 -12.08
N ILE A 83 9.62 23.91 -12.92
CA ILE A 83 10.87 23.36 -13.49
C ILE A 83 11.66 24.46 -14.22
N LYS A 84 10.98 25.28 -15.01
CA LYS A 84 11.63 26.45 -15.72
C LYS A 84 12.20 27.48 -14.75
N GLN A 85 11.55 27.69 -13.58
CA GLN A 85 12.01 28.65 -12.57
C GLN A 85 13.22 28.09 -11.77
N ILE A 86 13.12 26.83 -11.34
CA ILE A 86 14.11 26.14 -10.47
C ILE A 86 15.35 25.76 -11.30
N LYS A 87 15.15 25.33 -12.54
CA LYS A 87 16.15 24.71 -13.45
C LYS A 87 16.84 23.53 -12.71
N PRO A 88 16.06 22.49 -12.30
CA PRO A 88 16.63 21.32 -11.66
C PRO A 88 17.33 20.43 -12.67
N ASP A 89 18.25 19.61 -12.19
CA ASP A 89 18.98 18.63 -12.98
C ASP A 89 18.11 17.39 -13.30
N ILE A 90 17.17 17.06 -12.39
CA ILE A 90 16.27 15.89 -12.49
C ILE A 90 14.89 16.21 -11.90
N PHE A 91 13.86 15.51 -12.39
CA PHE A 91 12.53 15.50 -11.81
C PHE A 91 12.18 14.09 -11.31
N VAL A 92 11.77 13.97 -10.04
CA VAL A 92 11.34 12.71 -9.40
C VAL A 92 9.86 12.79 -9.08
N SER A 93 9.10 11.77 -9.44
CA SER A 93 7.70 11.62 -9.05
C SER A 93 7.49 10.28 -8.34
N THR A 94 6.94 10.33 -7.14
CA THR A 94 6.73 9.15 -6.30
C THR A 94 5.30 8.60 -6.39
N ASP A 95 4.46 9.13 -7.28
CA ASP A 95 3.04 8.80 -7.38
C ASP A 95 2.55 8.36 -8.77
N GLY A 96 3.45 8.12 -9.70
CA GLY A 96 3.15 7.59 -11.03
C GLY A 96 2.88 8.64 -12.11
N TRP A 97 2.78 9.94 -11.78
CA TRP A 97 2.49 11.01 -12.73
C TRP A 97 3.71 11.87 -13.03
N ILE A 98 4.00 12.09 -14.30
CA ILE A 98 5.02 13.04 -14.75
C ILE A 98 4.46 13.92 -15.87
N PRO A 99 4.97 15.14 -16.06
CA PRO A 99 4.69 15.91 -17.28
C PRO A 99 5.14 15.13 -18.52
N THR A 100 4.30 15.14 -19.56
CA THR A 100 4.58 14.34 -20.77
C THR A 100 5.67 14.97 -21.67
N ARG A 101 6.10 16.21 -21.39
CA ARG A 101 7.05 17.00 -22.21
C ARG A 101 8.11 17.68 -21.34
N LEU A 102 8.86 16.90 -20.56
CA LEU A 102 10.04 17.42 -19.87
C LEU A 102 11.29 17.17 -20.69
N SER A 103 12.21 18.13 -20.69
CA SER A 103 13.53 18.04 -21.34
C SER A 103 14.64 17.58 -20.38
N ILE A 104 14.32 17.38 -19.11
CA ILE A 104 15.28 16.92 -18.09
C ILE A 104 15.03 15.46 -17.76
N PRO A 105 16.03 14.73 -17.27
CA PRO A 105 15.85 13.35 -16.80
C PRO A 105 14.74 13.23 -15.75
N THR A 106 14.04 12.10 -15.79
CA THR A 106 12.93 11.84 -14.87
C THR A 106 13.01 10.45 -14.25
N VAL A 107 12.74 10.36 -12.95
CA VAL A 107 12.43 9.10 -12.27
C VAL A 107 10.95 9.10 -11.88
N ASN A 108 10.23 8.05 -12.25
CA ASN A 108 8.81 7.93 -11.95
C ASN A 108 8.52 6.60 -11.22
N VAL A 109 7.84 6.67 -10.07
CA VAL A 109 7.46 5.49 -9.30
C VAL A 109 6.03 5.12 -9.62
N ILE A 110 5.80 4.03 -10.34
CA ILE A 110 4.47 3.48 -10.61
C ILE A 110 4.23 2.33 -9.65
N HIS A 111 3.25 2.45 -8.76
CA HIS A 111 3.01 1.47 -7.69
C HIS A 111 2.28 0.22 -8.19
N ASP A 112 1.29 0.38 -9.04
CA ASP A 112 0.55 -0.72 -9.69
C ASP A 112 -0.23 -0.21 -10.91
N LEU A 113 -0.84 -1.17 -11.63
CA LEU A 113 -1.73 -0.91 -12.75
C LEU A 113 -3.14 -1.49 -12.52
N ASN A 114 -3.63 -1.46 -11.27
CA ASN A 114 -4.92 -2.05 -10.93
C ASN A 114 -6.08 -1.49 -11.79
N PHE A 115 -6.02 -0.23 -12.16
CA PHE A 115 -7.03 0.43 -13.01
C PHE A 115 -7.09 -0.14 -14.44
N LEU A 116 -6.03 -0.79 -14.89
CA LEU A 116 -5.95 -1.44 -16.20
C LEU A 116 -6.62 -2.83 -16.14
N HIS A 117 -6.31 -3.62 -15.10
CA HIS A 117 -6.83 -4.98 -14.92
C HIS A 117 -8.24 -4.99 -14.34
N HIS A 118 -8.56 -4.02 -13.51
CA HIS A 118 -9.84 -3.87 -12.84
C HIS A 118 -10.44 -2.47 -13.07
N PRO A 119 -10.82 -2.17 -14.34
CA PRO A 119 -11.34 -0.86 -14.71
C PRO A 119 -12.64 -0.49 -14.00
N GLU A 120 -13.37 -1.47 -13.48
CA GLU A 120 -14.58 -1.30 -12.66
C GLU A 120 -14.29 -0.70 -11.28
N PHE A 121 -13.05 -0.72 -10.82
CA PHE A 121 -12.64 -0.16 -9.53
C PHE A 121 -12.39 1.34 -9.54
N VAL A 122 -12.42 1.97 -10.72
CA VAL A 122 -12.20 3.41 -10.85
C VAL A 122 -13.33 4.10 -11.62
N PRO A 123 -13.67 5.36 -11.28
CA PRO A 123 -14.68 6.11 -12.01
C PRO A 123 -14.32 6.26 -13.50
N PRO A 124 -15.29 6.24 -14.44
CA PRO A 124 -15.02 6.28 -15.88
C PRO A 124 -14.18 7.47 -16.36
N VAL A 125 -14.33 8.63 -15.73
CA VAL A 125 -13.55 9.84 -16.07
C VAL A 125 -12.08 9.68 -15.66
N VAL A 126 -11.82 9.05 -14.52
CA VAL A 126 -10.47 8.73 -14.02
C VAL A 126 -9.83 7.68 -14.91
N ARG A 127 -10.58 6.61 -15.24
CA ARG A 127 -10.13 5.56 -16.16
C ARG A 127 -9.67 6.13 -17.50
N ARG A 128 -10.49 6.99 -18.14
CA ARG A 128 -10.11 7.63 -19.42
C ARG A 128 -8.81 8.43 -19.34
N TYR A 129 -8.58 9.08 -18.20
CA TYR A 129 -7.33 9.79 -17.96
C TYR A 129 -6.16 8.81 -17.85
N TYR A 130 -6.31 7.73 -17.08
CA TYR A 130 -5.28 6.72 -16.89
C TYR A 130 -4.95 6.00 -18.20
N ASP A 131 -5.94 5.50 -18.93
CA ASP A 131 -5.75 4.82 -20.22
C ASP A 131 -5.00 5.70 -21.23
N ARG A 132 -5.22 7.02 -21.18
CA ARG A 132 -4.56 7.96 -22.08
C ARG A 132 -3.14 8.34 -21.67
N PHE A 133 -2.87 8.49 -20.39
CA PHE A 133 -1.65 9.14 -19.90
C PHE A 133 -0.65 8.19 -19.28
N PHE A 134 -1.06 7.14 -18.58
CA PHE A 134 -0.13 6.23 -17.93
C PHE A 134 0.85 5.54 -18.91
N PRO A 135 0.43 5.08 -20.10
CA PRO A 135 1.38 4.56 -21.09
C PRO A 135 2.46 5.58 -21.47
N LYS A 136 2.10 6.88 -21.50
CA LYS A 136 3.06 7.97 -21.78
C LYS A 136 3.96 8.23 -20.59
N PHE A 137 3.43 8.21 -19.37
CA PHE A 137 4.21 8.39 -18.15
C PHE A 137 5.26 7.28 -18.01
N ALA A 138 4.88 6.03 -18.27
CA ALA A 138 5.79 4.91 -18.24
C ALA A 138 6.89 5.00 -19.32
N ARG A 139 6.51 5.28 -20.56
CA ARG A 139 7.45 5.32 -21.69
C ARG A 139 8.38 6.53 -21.69
N ASN A 140 7.89 7.68 -21.24
CA ASN A 140 8.62 8.96 -21.26
C ASN A 140 9.54 9.13 -20.06
N ALA A 141 9.31 8.44 -18.94
CA ALA A 141 10.23 8.44 -17.82
C ALA A 141 11.61 7.96 -18.26
N THR A 142 12.68 8.65 -17.88
CA THR A 142 14.05 8.22 -18.14
C THR A 142 14.30 6.88 -17.45
N ARG A 143 13.78 6.74 -16.22
CA ARG A 143 13.81 5.52 -15.45
C ARG A 143 12.54 5.36 -14.63
N LEU A 144 12.11 4.12 -14.41
CA LEU A 144 10.99 3.78 -13.55
C LEU A 144 11.47 3.13 -12.27
N ALA A 145 10.70 3.29 -11.21
CA ALA A 145 10.70 2.42 -10.06
C ALA A 145 9.30 1.86 -9.83
N THR A 146 9.22 0.70 -9.20
CA THR A 146 7.95 0.08 -8.80
C THR A 146 8.14 -0.71 -7.51
N VAL A 147 7.05 -1.16 -6.88
CA VAL A 147 7.09 -1.65 -5.50
C VAL A 147 7.12 -3.19 -5.38
N SER A 148 7.10 -3.92 -6.49
CA SER A 148 7.23 -5.39 -6.52
C SER A 148 7.74 -5.87 -7.89
N GLN A 149 8.25 -7.10 -7.95
CA GLN A 149 8.60 -7.73 -9.22
C GLN A 149 7.34 -7.96 -10.08
N PHE A 150 6.23 -8.36 -9.43
CA PHE A 150 4.94 -8.47 -10.12
C PHE A 150 4.56 -7.17 -10.84
N SER A 151 4.63 -6.02 -10.17
CA SER A 151 4.33 -4.73 -10.81
C SER A 151 5.36 -4.34 -11.87
N CYS A 152 6.62 -4.77 -11.72
CA CYS A 152 7.65 -4.57 -12.73
C CYS A 152 7.30 -5.32 -14.02
N ASP A 153 6.96 -6.60 -13.92
CA ASP A 153 6.58 -7.45 -15.04
C ASP A 153 5.29 -6.93 -15.71
N ASP A 154 4.30 -6.53 -14.93
CA ASP A 154 3.06 -5.93 -15.40
C ASP A 154 3.29 -4.63 -16.20
N ILE A 155 4.16 -3.74 -15.71
CA ILE A 155 4.53 -2.51 -16.44
C ILE A 155 5.26 -2.84 -17.76
N GLN A 156 6.16 -3.82 -17.74
CA GLN A 156 6.88 -4.27 -18.93
C GLN A 156 5.90 -4.79 -19.98
N GLU A 157 5.02 -5.70 -19.60
CA GLU A 157 4.05 -6.32 -20.48
C GLU A 157 3.02 -5.32 -21.00
N SER A 158 2.40 -4.54 -20.10
CA SER A 158 1.32 -3.64 -20.46
C SER A 158 1.79 -2.42 -21.26
N TYR A 159 2.97 -1.89 -20.96
CA TYR A 159 3.43 -0.64 -21.58
C TYR A 159 4.67 -0.79 -22.46
N GLN A 160 5.20 -2.02 -22.63
CA GLN A 160 6.38 -2.31 -23.48
C GLN A 160 7.59 -1.48 -23.03
N VAL A 161 7.79 -1.32 -21.73
CA VAL A 161 8.97 -0.67 -21.17
C VAL A 161 10.07 -1.73 -20.98
N PRO A 162 11.31 -1.48 -21.46
CA PRO A 162 12.42 -2.42 -21.25
C PRO A 162 12.72 -2.68 -19.77
N ALA A 163 13.00 -3.93 -19.41
CA ALA A 163 13.27 -4.37 -18.04
C ALA A 163 14.41 -3.59 -17.37
N ASP A 164 15.47 -3.28 -18.13
CA ASP A 164 16.64 -2.54 -17.67
C ASP A 164 16.34 -1.08 -17.29
N ARG A 165 15.15 -0.57 -17.60
CA ARG A 165 14.66 0.76 -17.24
C ARG A 165 13.79 0.79 -15.99
N ILE A 166 13.50 -0.37 -15.37
CA ILE A 166 12.62 -0.47 -14.19
C ILE A 166 13.40 -1.07 -13.02
N ASP A 167 13.40 -0.37 -11.90
CA ASP A 167 14.00 -0.84 -10.65
C ASP A 167 12.89 -1.22 -9.66
N VAL A 168 13.05 -2.34 -8.96
CA VAL A 168 12.12 -2.75 -7.90
C VAL A 168 12.58 -2.15 -6.58
N VAL A 169 11.69 -1.36 -5.98
CA VAL A 169 11.89 -0.65 -4.71
C VAL A 169 10.75 -1.05 -3.77
N TYR A 170 10.92 -2.16 -3.06
CA TYR A 170 9.92 -2.65 -2.12
C TYR A 170 9.57 -1.61 -1.06
N ASN A 171 8.34 -1.62 -0.58
CA ASN A 171 7.95 -0.83 0.59
C ASN A 171 8.58 -1.41 1.86
N GLY A 172 8.78 -0.56 2.85
CA GLY A 172 9.19 -0.99 4.20
C GLY A 172 7.99 -1.25 5.10
N ALA A 173 8.19 -2.09 6.11
CA ALA A 173 7.23 -2.27 7.18
C ALA A 173 7.16 -1.03 8.09
N ASN A 174 5.98 -0.75 8.64
CA ASN A 174 5.82 0.36 9.57
C ASN A 174 6.32 -0.04 10.96
N SER A 175 7.27 0.73 11.51
CA SER A 175 7.90 0.48 12.82
C SER A 175 6.95 0.58 14.02
N ALA A 176 5.75 1.11 13.85
CA ALA A 176 4.72 1.10 14.89
C ALA A 176 4.20 -0.32 15.18
N TYR A 177 4.26 -1.23 14.18
CA TYR A 177 3.86 -2.62 14.38
C TYR A 177 4.96 -3.38 15.11
N LYS A 178 4.60 -4.04 16.19
CA LYS A 178 5.51 -4.79 17.06
C LYS A 178 4.74 -5.91 17.77
N PRO A 179 5.42 -6.98 18.20
CA PRO A 179 4.79 -8.04 18.97
C PRO A 179 4.32 -7.53 20.34
N TYR A 180 3.24 -8.13 20.85
CA TYR A 180 2.66 -7.87 22.16
C TYR A 180 2.81 -9.10 23.07
N THR A 181 2.90 -8.87 24.40
CA THR A 181 2.84 -9.97 25.38
C THR A 181 1.42 -10.53 25.46
N GLU A 182 1.26 -11.74 26.00
CA GLU A 182 -0.06 -12.36 26.12
C GLU A 182 -1.01 -11.55 27.02
N GLU A 183 -0.49 -10.85 28.05
CA GLU A 183 -1.28 -9.93 28.88
C GLU A 183 -1.78 -8.73 28.05
N GLN A 184 -0.92 -8.18 27.22
CA GLN A 184 -1.31 -7.06 26.34
C GLN A 184 -2.36 -7.51 25.30
N LYS A 185 -2.17 -8.69 24.68
CA LYS A 185 -3.14 -9.28 23.76
C LYS A 185 -4.49 -9.53 24.42
N SER A 186 -4.48 -10.04 25.65
CA SER A 186 -5.71 -10.28 26.43
C SER A 186 -6.49 -8.99 26.68
N LEU A 187 -5.81 -7.89 27.02
CA LEU A 187 -6.44 -6.58 27.22
C LEU A 187 -7.08 -6.05 25.92
N ILE A 188 -6.40 -6.20 24.78
CA ILE A 188 -6.92 -5.79 23.47
C ILE A 188 -8.15 -6.63 23.10
N LYS A 189 -8.09 -7.97 23.28
CA LYS A 189 -9.23 -8.85 23.04
C LYS A 189 -10.40 -8.48 23.92
N GLN A 190 -10.15 -8.23 25.23
CA GLN A 190 -11.21 -7.79 26.15
C GLN A 190 -11.85 -6.48 25.71
N GLN A 191 -11.07 -5.53 25.21
CA GLN A 191 -11.57 -4.21 24.82
C GLN A 191 -12.40 -4.22 23.53
N TYR A 192 -12.02 -5.07 22.53
CA TYR A 192 -12.58 -4.99 21.18
C TYR A 192 -13.43 -6.19 20.77
N THR A 193 -13.25 -7.34 21.42
CA THR A 193 -13.91 -8.60 21.04
C THR A 193 -14.49 -9.38 22.24
N ASP A 194 -14.75 -8.69 23.37
CA ASP A 194 -15.27 -9.28 24.61
C ASP A 194 -14.45 -10.48 25.12
N GLY A 195 -13.12 -10.40 24.93
CA GLY A 195 -12.17 -11.46 25.31
C GLY A 195 -12.05 -12.61 24.31
N CYS A 196 -12.79 -12.57 23.19
CA CYS A 196 -12.72 -13.60 22.16
C CYS A 196 -11.51 -13.41 21.24
N ASP A 197 -10.95 -14.52 20.76
CA ASP A 197 -10.00 -14.55 19.66
C ASP A 197 -10.64 -14.08 18.35
N TYR A 198 -9.82 -13.56 17.44
CA TYR A 198 -10.36 -13.03 16.20
C TYR A 198 -9.40 -13.12 15.01
N PHE A 199 -9.98 -13.23 13.83
CA PHE A 199 -9.33 -12.91 12.57
C PHE A 199 -9.45 -11.40 12.28
N LEU A 200 -8.42 -10.82 11.68
CA LEU A 200 -8.36 -9.40 11.41
C LEU A 200 -8.36 -9.14 9.90
N PHE A 201 -9.25 -8.27 9.45
CA PHE A 201 -9.18 -7.61 8.14
C PHE A 201 -8.74 -6.17 8.31
N VAL A 202 -7.79 -5.70 7.49
CA VAL A 202 -7.31 -4.31 7.47
C VAL A 202 -7.32 -3.79 6.04
N GLY A 203 -8.03 -2.68 5.82
CA GLY A 203 -8.01 -2.01 4.53
C GLY A 203 -9.24 -1.14 4.29
N LEU A 204 -9.13 -0.24 3.30
CA LEU A 204 -10.31 0.47 2.80
C LEU A 204 -11.36 -0.56 2.37
N ILE A 205 -12.60 -0.40 2.83
CA ILE A 205 -13.70 -1.27 2.40
C ILE A 205 -14.00 -0.94 0.94
N HIS A 206 -13.49 -1.76 0.05
CA HIS A 206 -13.58 -1.61 -1.39
C HIS A 206 -13.58 -3.00 -2.03
N LYS A 207 -14.26 -3.18 -3.17
CA LYS A 207 -14.41 -4.48 -3.85
C LYS A 207 -13.05 -5.16 -4.10
N ARG A 208 -12.02 -4.41 -4.44
CA ARG A 208 -10.65 -4.91 -4.62
C ARG A 208 -10.10 -5.65 -3.39
N LYS A 209 -10.51 -5.25 -2.19
CA LYS A 209 -10.09 -5.88 -0.92
C LYS A 209 -10.86 -7.15 -0.56
N ASN A 210 -11.89 -7.50 -1.36
CA ASN A 210 -12.56 -8.79 -1.33
C ASN A 210 -13.22 -9.15 0.00
N LEU A 211 -13.72 -8.14 0.71
CA LEU A 211 -14.31 -8.36 2.04
C LEU A 211 -15.58 -9.24 1.99
N ASP A 212 -16.31 -9.21 0.89
CA ASP A 212 -17.48 -10.05 0.64
C ASP A 212 -17.14 -11.55 0.65
N ASN A 213 -16.06 -11.99 0.01
CA ASN A 213 -15.62 -13.37 0.08
C ASN A 213 -15.02 -13.74 1.45
N ILE A 214 -14.42 -12.79 2.15
CA ILE A 214 -13.97 -13.00 3.54
C ILE A 214 -15.17 -13.21 4.46
N PHE A 215 -16.29 -12.49 4.28
CA PHE A 215 -17.52 -12.71 5.03
C PHE A 215 -18.10 -14.11 4.79
N LYS A 216 -18.19 -14.53 3.52
CA LYS A 216 -18.64 -15.89 3.16
C LYS A 216 -17.73 -16.97 3.79
N ALA A 217 -16.41 -16.75 3.71
CA ALA A 217 -15.44 -17.66 4.32
C ALA A 217 -15.59 -17.75 5.85
N PHE A 218 -15.81 -16.62 6.49
CA PHE A 218 -16.03 -16.61 7.95
C PHE A 218 -17.30 -17.33 8.34
N ASP A 219 -18.40 -17.21 7.59
CA ASP A 219 -19.62 -18.00 7.81
C ASP A 219 -19.34 -19.51 7.70
N LEU A 220 -18.62 -19.95 6.66
CA LEU A 220 -18.23 -21.34 6.48
C LEU A 220 -17.34 -21.85 7.63
N PHE A 221 -16.37 -21.04 8.05
CA PHE A 221 -15.53 -21.34 9.21
C PHE A 221 -16.35 -21.51 10.50
N LYS A 222 -17.28 -20.59 10.76
CA LYS A 222 -18.16 -20.63 11.95
C LYS A 222 -19.09 -21.84 11.94
N ASP A 223 -19.68 -22.17 10.81
CA ASP A 223 -20.53 -23.36 10.67
C ASP A 223 -19.79 -24.65 11.00
N ARG A 224 -18.52 -24.74 10.62
CA ARG A 224 -17.68 -25.91 10.86
C ARG A 224 -17.22 -26.02 12.32
N THR A 225 -16.89 -24.88 12.96
CA THR A 225 -16.23 -24.87 14.26
C THR A 225 -17.15 -24.58 15.43
N ASN A 226 -18.26 -23.89 15.20
CA ASN A 226 -19.16 -23.36 16.24
C ASN A 226 -18.38 -22.62 17.36
N SER A 227 -17.25 -21.98 16.99
CA SER A 227 -16.34 -21.30 17.92
C SER A 227 -16.84 -19.91 18.32
N SER A 228 -16.28 -19.34 19.39
CA SER A 228 -16.49 -17.94 19.79
C SER A 228 -15.66 -16.92 19.00
N MET A 229 -14.87 -17.39 18.00
CA MET A 229 -14.05 -16.52 17.16
C MET A 229 -14.84 -15.37 16.55
N LYS A 230 -14.23 -14.20 16.52
CA LYS A 230 -14.77 -13.00 15.85
C LYS A 230 -14.02 -12.70 14.53
N LEU A 231 -14.66 -11.95 13.66
CA LEU A 231 -13.99 -11.29 12.54
C LEU A 231 -13.95 -9.79 12.80
N THR A 232 -12.77 -9.25 13.06
CA THR A 232 -12.59 -7.81 13.28
C THR A 232 -12.22 -7.13 11.96
N VAL A 233 -13.01 -6.13 11.57
CA VAL A 233 -12.86 -5.38 10.32
C VAL A 233 -12.44 -3.96 10.62
N VAL A 234 -11.25 -3.58 10.20
CA VAL A 234 -10.71 -2.22 10.34
C VAL A 234 -10.59 -1.56 8.96
N GLY A 235 -11.34 -0.50 8.76
CA GLY A 235 -11.34 0.23 7.50
C GLY A 235 -12.45 1.25 7.41
N ASP A 236 -12.29 2.22 6.49
CA ASP A 236 -13.31 3.23 6.24
C ASP A 236 -14.45 2.62 5.41
N LYS A 237 -15.70 2.89 5.83
CA LYS A 237 -16.92 2.43 5.15
C LYS A 237 -17.27 3.23 3.89
N HIS A 238 -16.34 3.95 3.29
CA HIS A 238 -16.61 4.85 2.17
C HIS A 238 -17.26 4.16 0.96
N TRP A 239 -16.96 2.85 0.77
CA TRP A 239 -17.50 2.00 -0.30
C TRP A 239 -18.41 0.88 0.24
N TRP A 240 -18.99 1.10 1.43
CA TRP A 240 -19.95 0.19 2.02
C TRP A 240 -21.29 0.31 1.29
N ALA A 241 -21.45 -0.43 0.22
CA ALA A 241 -22.69 -0.50 -0.59
C ALA A 241 -22.68 -1.72 -1.51
N GLY A 242 -23.84 -2.09 -2.02
CA GLY A 242 -24.03 -3.15 -3.00
C GLY A 242 -23.58 -4.51 -2.45
N GLU A 243 -22.82 -5.26 -3.25
CA GLU A 243 -22.49 -6.66 -2.98
C GLU A 243 -21.82 -6.91 -1.62
N ILE A 244 -20.99 -5.97 -1.13
CA ILE A 244 -20.33 -6.09 0.19
C ILE A 244 -21.38 -6.01 1.31
N GLU A 245 -22.26 -5.00 1.24
CA GLU A 245 -23.32 -4.82 2.23
C GLU A 245 -24.35 -5.96 2.16
N ASP A 246 -24.78 -6.36 0.96
CA ASP A 246 -25.71 -7.45 0.75
C ASP A 246 -25.16 -8.76 1.34
N THR A 247 -23.88 -9.06 1.07
CA THR A 247 -23.23 -10.25 1.63
C THR A 247 -23.16 -10.19 3.16
N TYR A 248 -22.77 -9.05 3.73
CA TYR A 248 -22.75 -8.87 5.19
C TYR A 248 -24.14 -9.08 5.81
N MET A 249 -25.19 -8.50 5.20
CA MET A 249 -26.56 -8.64 5.72
C MET A 249 -27.10 -10.07 5.60
N ALA A 250 -26.61 -10.84 4.65
CA ALA A 250 -26.98 -12.25 4.45
C ALA A 250 -26.21 -13.24 5.34
N MET A 251 -25.14 -12.79 6.05
CA MET A 251 -24.36 -13.64 6.94
C MET A 251 -25.20 -14.24 8.07
N ARG A 252 -24.98 -15.52 8.33
CA ARG A 252 -25.57 -16.25 9.47
C ARG A 252 -24.90 -15.87 10.79
N HIS A 253 -23.58 -15.62 10.76
CA HIS A 253 -22.76 -15.29 11.93
C HIS A 253 -22.38 -13.80 11.95
N ARG A 254 -23.23 -12.93 11.42
CA ARG A 254 -23.01 -11.48 11.37
C ARG A 254 -22.72 -10.82 12.70
N GLU A 255 -23.32 -11.36 13.78
CA GLU A 255 -23.14 -10.87 15.14
C GLU A 255 -21.72 -11.08 15.70
N ASP A 256 -20.96 -11.97 15.07
CA ASP A 256 -19.56 -12.23 15.37
C ASP A 256 -18.59 -11.35 14.54
N VAL A 257 -19.11 -10.43 13.72
CA VAL A 257 -18.31 -9.47 12.96
C VAL A 257 -18.26 -8.14 13.70
N VAL A 258 -17.05 -7.71 14.07
CA VAL A 258 -16.78 -6.45 14.78
C VAL A 258 -16.27 -5.40 13.79
N MET A 259 -17.13 -4.40 13.51
CA MET A 259 -16.80 -3.33 12.57
C MET A 259 -16.25 -2.10 13.32
N LEU A 260 -14.94 -1.87 13.27
CA LEU A 260 -14.27 -0.81 14.04
C LEU A 260 -14.10 0.52 13.29
N GLY A 261 -14.38 0.55 11.95
CA GLY A 261 -14.08 1.72 11.15
C GLY A 261 -12.58 2.01 11.04
N ARG A 262 -12.22 3.24 10.66
CA ARG A 262 -10.81 3.66 10.59
C ARG A 262 -10.22 3.80 11.98
N GLN A 263 -9.04 3.22 12.20
CA GLN A 263 -8.30 3.29 13.46
C GLN A 263 -6.99 4.05 13.30
N GLN A 264 -6.50 4.61 14.40
CA GLN A 264 -5.16 5.20 14.48
C GLN A 264 -4.10 4.09 14.48
N ILE A 265 -2.88 4.44 14.09
CA ILE A 265 -1.80 3.49 13.86
C ILE A 265 -1.48 2.64 15.11
N ASP A 266 -1.51 3.24 16.29
CA ASP A 266 -1.22 2.53 17.55
C ASP A 266 -2.28 1.48 17.85
N THR A 267 -3.57 1.82 17.66
CA THR A 267 -4.68 0.87 17.81
C THR A 267 -4.61 -0.22 16.74
N LEU A 268 -4.28 0.15 15.50
CA LEU A 268 -4.18 -0.81 14.41
C LEU A 268 -3.03 -1.81 14.64
N SER A 269 -1.88 -1.33 15.13
CA SER A 269 -0.76 -2.17 15.55
C SER A 269 -1.16 -3.13 16.66
N ALA A 270 -1.86 -2.63 17.70
CA ALA A 270 -2.33 -3.44 18.81
C ALA A 270 -3.32 -4.54 18.37
N LEU A 271 -4.28 -4.17 17.52
CA LEU A 271 -5.23 -5.13 16.94
C LEU A 271 -4.52 -6.18 16.08
N THR A 272 -3.53 -5.78 15.28
CA THR A 272 -2.78 -6.71 14.44
C THR A 272 -1.98 -7.68 15.30
N ALA A 273 -1.24 -7.19 16.31
CA ALA A 273 -0.44 -8.04 17.21
C ALA A 273 -1.27 -9.01 18.07
N SER A 274 -2.56 -8.72 18.26
CA SER A 274 -3.46 -9.52 19.10
C SER A 274 -4.37 -10.48 18.31
N ALA A 275 -4.36 -10.40 16.98
CA ALA A 275 -5.15 -11.24 16.10
C ALA A 275 -4.59 -12.67 16.01
N THR A 276 -5.46 -13.65 15.84
CA THR A 276 -5.08 -15.03 15.50
C THR A 276 -4.40 -15.07 14.12
N ALA A 277 -4.94 -14.32 13.15
CA ALA A 277 -4.31 -14.11 11.86
C ALA A 277 -4.87 -12.85 11.18
N LEU A 278 -4.04 -12.24 10.35
CA LEU A 278 -4.48 -11.29 9.33
C LEU A 278 -5.07 -12.05 8.15
N VAL A 279 -6.27 -11.66 7.70
CA VAL A 279 -6.91 -12.18 6.48
C VAL A 279 -6.90 -11.08 5.44
N TYR A 280 -6.02 -11.21 4.45
CA TYR A 280 -5.77 -10.21 3.41
C TYR A 280 -5.88 -10.82 2.00
N ALA A 281 -7.07 -11.34 1.68
CA ALA A 281 -7.36 -12.04 0.43
C ALA A 281 -7.79 -11.06 -0.68
N SER A 282 -7.01 -10.00 -0.93
CA SER A 282 -7.29 -8.98 -1.94
C SER A 282 -7.27 -9.55 -3.36
N LEU A 283 -8.05 -8.97 -4.27
CA LEU A 283 -8.08 -9.36 -5.68
C LEU A 283 -6.89 -8.81 -6.48
N PHE A 284 -6.34 -7.68 -6.07
CA PHE A 284 -5.18 -7.07 -6.73
C PHE A 284 -4.44 -6.13 -5.78
N GLU A 285 -3.11 -6.22 -5.73
CA GLU A 285 -2.23 -5.31 -4.98
C GLU A 285 -0.91 -5.09 -5.73
N GLY A 286 -0.38 -3.87 -5.63
CA GLY A 286 0.97 -3.59 -6.12
C GLY A 286 2.06 -4.09 -5.17
N PHE A 287 1.73 -4.21 -3.85
CA PHE A 287 2.68 -4.68 -2.83
C PHE A 287 2.01 -5.59 -1.79
N GLY A 288 1.06 -5.08 -1.01
CA GLY A 288 0.46 -5.82 0.10
C GLY A 288 1.01 -5.37 1.47
N GLN A 289 1.03 -4.06 1.72
CA GLN A 289 1.56 -3.47 2.96
C GLN A 289 1.11 -4.17 4.25
N PRO A 290 -0.18 -4.56 4.44
CA PRO A 290 -0.61 -5.24 5.66
C PRO A 290 0.09 -6.57 5.94
N ILE A 291 0.62 -7.26 4.91
CA ILE A 291 1.35 -8.52 5.07
C ILE A 291 2.65 -8.28 5.86
N VAL A 292 3.46 -7.31 5.44
CA VAL A 292 4.73 -7.02 6.11
C VAL A 292 4.53 -6.35 7.48
N ASP A 293 3.45 -5.59 7.64
CA ASP A 293 3.05 -5.02 8.93
C ASP A 293 2.64 -6.13 9.91
N ALA A 294 1.95 -7.19 9.45
CA ALA A 294 1.62 -8.37 10.25
C ALA A 294 2.87 -9.18 10.62
N PHE A 295 3.86 -9.30 9.73
CA PHE A 295 5.14 -9.93 10.05
C PHE A 295 5.87 -9.18 11.18
N ASN A 296 5.85 -7.84 11.15
CA ASN A 296 6.40 -7.03 12.25
C ASN A 296 5.66 -7.24 13.57
N ALA A 297 4.36 -7.43 13.52
CA ALA A 297 3.51 -7.69 14.68
C ALA A 297 3.58 -9.15 15.19
N HIS A 298 4.32 -10.03 14.51
CA HIS A 298 4.37 -11.47 14.75
C HIS A 298 2.99 -12.13 14.65
N THR A 299 2.24 -11.79 13.61
CA THR A 299 0.89 -12.28 13.37
C THR A 299 0.87 -13.16 12.12
N PRO A 300 0.30 -14.38 12.16
CA PRO A 300 0.10 -15.23 11.00
C PRO A 300 -0.71 -14.51 9.91
N VAL A 301 -0.47 -14.87 8.66
CA VAL A 301 -1.11 -14.24 7.50
C VAL A 301 -1.79 -15.27 6.62
N ILE A 302 -3.03 -14.98 6.23
CA ILE A 302 -3.73 -15.61 5.10
C ILE A 302 -3.82 -14.56 4.01
N THR A 303 -3.29 -14.84 2.82
CA THR A 303 -3.31 -13.87 1.70
C THR A 303 -3.55 -14.56 0.37
N SER A 304 -3.81 -13.77 -0.67
CA SER A 304 -4.09 -14.31 -2.00
C SER A 304 -2.86 -14.93 -2.67
N ASP A 305 -3.10 -15.93 -3.51
CA ASP A 305 -2.10 -16.57 -4.38
C ASP A 305 -1.88 -15.83 -5.71
N ILE A 306 -2.43 -14.61 -5.85
CA ILE A 306 -2.35 -13.79 -7.07
C ILE A 306 -1.71 -12.42 -6.81
N SER A 307 -1.36 -11.73 -7.88
CA SER A 307 -0.73 -10.41 -7.93
C SER A 307 0.61 -10.37 -7.16
N SER A 308 0.93 -9.33 -6.41
CA SER A 308 2.19 -9.23 -5.67
C SER A 308 2.20 -10.04 -4.35
N MET A 309 1.07 -10.53 -3.88
CA MET A 309 0.96 -11.13 -2.55
C MET A 309 1.80 -12.40 -2.36
N PRO A 310 1.90 -13.34 -3.33
CA PRO A 310 2.80 -14.49 -3.21
C PRO A 310 4.28 -14.08 -3.12
N GLU A 311 4.68 -13.05 -3.88
CA GLU A 311 6.04 -12.51 -3.85
C GLU A 311 6.37 -11.93 -2.47
N ILE A 312 5.45 -11.15 -1.89
CA ILE A 312 5.67 -10.49 -0.60
C ILE A 312 5.58 -11.49 0.54
N ALA A 313 4.62 -12.40 0.51
CA ALA A 313 4.41 -13.39 1.54
C ALA A 313 5.49 -14.49 1.54
N GLY A 314 5.95 -14.94 0.39
CA GLY A 314 6.83 -16.10 0.26
C GLY A 314 6.19 -17.34 0.88
N ASP A 315 6.93 -18.01 1.73
CA ASP A 315 6.46 -19.18 2.50
C ASP A 315 6.01 -18.85 3.93
N ALA A 316 5.87 -17.55 4.24
CA ALA A 316 5.49 -17.05 5.57
C ALA A 316 3.98 -16.78 5.72
N ALA A 317 3.15 -17.23 4.78
CA ALA A 317 1.70 -17.08 4.83
C ALA A 317 1.01 -18.30 4.22
N LEU A 318 -0.27 -18.49 4.55
CA LEU A 318 -1.13 -19.38 3.78
C LEU A 318 -1.65 -18.62 2.55
N LEU A 319 -1.36 -19.17 1.38
CA LEU A 319 -1.82 -18.63 0.10
C LEU A 319 -3.15 -19.29 -0.28
N VAL A 320 -4.12 -18.48 -0.68
CA VAL A 320 -5.47 -18.92 -1.03
C VAL A 320 -5.93 -18.27 -2.33
N ASN A 321 -6.76 -18.95 -3.10
CA ASN A 321 -7.45 -18.33 -4.20
C ASN A 321 -8.53 -17.36 -3.68
N PRO A 322 -8.42 -16.04 -3.91
CA PRO A 322 -9.34 -15.05 -3.33
C PRO A 322 -10.77 -15.14 -3.89
N TYR A 323 -10.97 -15.85 -5.00
CA TYR A 323 -12.29 -16.07 -5.60
C TYR A 323 -13.05 -17.26 -4.98
N HIS A 324 -12.38 -18.06 -4.13
CA HIS A 324 -12.94 -19.25 -3.49
C HIS A 324 -13.04 -19.06 -1.97
N PRO A 325 -14.20 -18.63 -1.45
CA PRO A 325 -14.39 -18.48 0.00
C PRO A 325 -14.09 -19.75 0.82
N GLU A 326 -14.25 -20.91 0.20
CA GLU A 326 -13.96 -22.22 0.81
C GLU A 326 -12.47 -22.38 1.13
N GLU A 327 -11.56 -21.89 0.27
CA GLU A 327 -10.12 -21.95 0.53
C GLU A 327 -9.72 -20.97 1.64
N ILE A 328 -10.34 -19.77 1.66
CA ILE A 328 -10.11 -18.80 2.74
C ILE A 328 -10.60 -19.38 4.07
N ALA A 329 -11.77 -20.05 4.08
CA ALA A 329 -12.32 -20.71 5.28
C ALA A 329 -11.44 -21.86 5.76
N GLU A 330 -10.90 -22.67 4.85
CA GLU A 330 -9.99 -23.77 5.18
C GLU A 330 -8.69 -23.23 5.80
N ALA A 331 -8.13 -22.14 5.26
CA ALA A 331 -6.96 -21.51 5.85
C ALA A 331 -7.25 -20.91 7.24
N MET A 332 -8.42 -20.30 7.44
CA MET A 332 -8.87 -19.87 8.77
C MET A 332 -8.95 -21.06 9.74
N PHE A 333 -9.52 -22.18 9.30
CA PHE A 333 -9.63 -23.38 10.11
C PHE A 333 -8.24 -23.96 10.46
N GLN A 334 -7.32 -24.03 9.52
CA GLN A 334 -5.95 -24.51 9.77
C GLN A 334 -5.23 -23.69 10.83
N LEU A 335 -5.35 -22.37 10.82
CA LEU A 335 -4.71 -21.52 11.83
C LEU A 335 -5.45 -21.53 13.17
N TYR A 336 -6.75 -21.80 13.18
CA TYR A 336 -7.52 -21.96 14.40
C TYR A 336 -7.19 -23.27 15.11
N ASP A 337 -7.05 -24.37 14.37
CA ASP A 337 -6.89 -25.74 14.93
C ASP A 337 -5.41 -26.13 15.16
N ASN A 338 -4.45 -25.37 14.58
CA ASN A 338 -3.04 -25.74 14.59
C ASN A 338 -2.12 -24.60 15.08
N PRO A 339 -1.92 -24.45 16.39
CA PRO A 339 -1.00 -23.46 16.96
C PRO A 339 0.47 -23.63 16.52
N GLU A 340 0.89 -24.85 16.20
CA GLU A 340 2.25 -25.10 15.71
C GLU A 340 2.46 -24.50 14.33
N LEU A 341 1.49 -24.61 13.43
CA LEU A 341 1.50 -23.96 12.13
C LEU A 341 1.56 -22.43 12.28
N CYS A 342 0.80 -21.86 13.22
CA CYS A 342 0.87 -20.42 13.53
C CYS A 342 2.30 -20.01 13.90
N ASN A 343 2.95 -20.75 14.80
CA ASN A 343 4.33 -20.46 15.22
C ASN A 343 5.31 -20.56 14.05
N GLN A 344 5.20 -21.61 13.22
CA GLN A 344 6.04 -21.76 12.02
C GLN A 344 5.90 -20.60 11.06
N LEU A 345 4.68 -20.10 10.81
CA LEU A 345 4.44 -18.96 9.94
C LEU A 345 4.97 -17.65 10.55
N ILE A 346 4.85 -17.48 11.87
CA ILE A 346 5.43 -16.34 12.59
C ILE A 346 6.95 -16.33 12.44
N ASP A 347 7.64 -17.44 12.67
CA ASP A 347 9.09 -17.54 12.54
C ASP A 347 9.56 -17.22 11.12
N LYS A 348 8.87 -17.72 10.12
CA LYS A 348 9.13 -17.39 8.72
C LYS A 348 8.88 -15.90 8.42
N GLY A 349 7.80 -15.32 8.96
CA GLY A 349 7.49 -13.90 8.84
C GLY A 349 8.57 -13.02 9.45
N ILE A 350 9.08 -13.38 10.63
CA ILE A 350 10.19 -12.70 11.30
C ILE A 350 11.45 -12.72 10.43
N ALA A 351 11.81 -13.85 9.85
CA ALA A 351 12.96 -13.95 8.95
C ALA A 351 12.77 -13.13 7.65
N ARG A 352 11.52 -13.03 7.19
CA ARG A 352 11.21 -12.37 5.91
C ARG A 352 11.07 -10.85 6.02
N LYS A 353 10.61 -10.31 7.16
CA LYS A 353 10.39 -8.86 7.35
C LYS A 353 11.63 -8.00 7.09
N ASP A 354 12.84 -8.55 7.32
CA ASP A 354 14.10 -7.82 7.15
C ASP A 354 14.41 -7.50 5.67
N LEU A 355 13.70 -8.13 4.74
CA LEU A 355 13.74 -7.77 3.31
C LEU A 355 13.02 -6.45 3.02
N PHE A 356 12.09 -6.04 3.90
CA PHE A 356 11.14 -4.95 3.69
C PHE A 356 11.36 -3.84 4.72
N THR A 357 12.41 -3.05 4.55
CA THR A 357 12.73 -1.92 5.42
C THR A 357 12.72 -0.62 4.64
N TRP A 358 12.27 0.47 5.27
CA TRP A 358 12.26 1.79 4.63
C TRP A 358 13.67 2.32 4.33
N ASP A 359 14.68 1.90 5.09
CA ASP A 359 16.07 2.25 4.81
C ASP A 359 16.50 1.64 3.48
N ARG A 360 16.26 0.34 3.29
CA ARG A 360 16.54 -0.34 2.02
C ARG A 360 15.72 0.25 0.86
N SER A 361 14.44 0.58 1.09
CA SER A 361 13.58 1.23 0.08
C SER A 361 14.18 2.57 -0.37
N SER A 362 14.67 3.35 0.60
CA SER A 362 15.29 4.66 0.34
C SER A 362 16.58 4.53 -0.45
N ASP A 363 17.44 3.58 -0.07
CA ASP A 363 18.70 3.31 -0.76
C ASP A 363 18.45 2.86 -2.21
N LEU A 364 17.50 1.95 -2.43
CA LEU A 364 17.15 1.49 -3.77
C LEU A 364 16.56 2.61 -4.64
N LEU A 365 15.68 3.44 -4.07
CA LEU A 365 15.15 4.59 -4.79
C LEU A 365 16.25 5.61 -5.11
N TRP A 366 17.17 5.83 -4.17
CA TRP A 366 18.32 6.71 -4.41
C TRP A 366 19.21 6.16 -5.53
N GLN A 367 19.55 4.88 -5.51
CA GLN A 367 20.30 4.23 -6.60
C GLN A 367 19.59 4.38 -7.95
N THR A 368 18.25 4.31 -7.98
CA THR A 368 17.47 4.57 -9.18
C THR A 368 17.63 6.02 -9.66
N ILE A 369 17.66 6.97 -8.73
CA ILE A 369 17.90 8.40 -9.02
C ILE A 369 19.33 8.60 -9.54
N GLU A 370 20.33 8.01 -8.89
CA GLU A 370 21.73 8.11 -9.31
C GLU A 370 22.00 7.64 -10.75
N LYS A 371 21.30 6.61 -11.21
CA LYS A 371 21.43 6.07 -12.57
C LYS A 371 21.06 7.09 -13.68
N VAL A 372 20.38 8.17 -13.33
CA VAL A 372 19.94 9.22 -14.26
C VAL A 372 20.55 10.57 -13.97
N LEU A 373 21.38 10.67 -12.94
CA LEU A 373 22.14 11.88 -12.64
C LEU A 373 23.23 12.07 -13.71
N PRO A 374 23.49 13.34 -14.13
CA PRO A 374 24.52 13.66 -15.12
C PRO A 374 25.94 13.37 -14.64
#